data_b3e26351984704707a4ba8bc37c5a583
#
_entry.id   b3e26351984704707a4ba8bc37c5a583
#
_cell.length_a   1.000
_cell.length_b   1.000
_cell.length_c   1.000
_cell.angle_alpha   90.00
_cell.angle_beta   90.00
_cell.angle_gamma   90.00
#
_symmetry.space_group_name_H-M   'P 1'
#
loop_
_entity.id
_entity.type
_entity.pdbx_description
1 polymer ?
#
loop_
_entity_poly.entity_id
_entity_poly.type
_entity_poly.pdbx_seq_one_letter_code
_entity_poly.pdbx_strand_id
1 'polypeptide(L)'
;MVGEEFGTVLVRVEDSKGREFQCEVTTLRKDGGYTDGRRPDNVTFGNDIAEDLARRDFTINAMAIEPMNGLLGEESPSGKLIDLDGRGVKDLQSGLLRTVGQAEERIAEDGLRMVRAFRFLDQGEGGLREFDPELSIAISSNIPMLSKVSRERIWNELQRILSCSNSMLIVESMVEHGIFEEILPGISINTNTSMSNDYIVNLALICRDEVSGGAEMSDKIASLLRLSRKESSALSSLHECREIDLDPSVESVRRFSATMSDTQKSQILDYMRGLGADMEDFESKLKQNSVLKAGSGPLVDGSLISEITGLEGGKRLGRLKHWLHRIQVERDLASEEEVVELLAEFDWKNSDFEEWQGLSWP
;
A
#
# COMPACT_ATOMS: atom_id res chain seq x y z
N MET A 1 -13.00 20.63 11.38
CA MET A 1 -13.46 19.97 10.13
C MET A 1 -12.36 20.13 9.11
N VAL A 2 -11.98 19.09 8.41
CA VAL A 2 -10.91 19.16 7.39
C VAL A 2 -11.56 19.65 6.10
N GLY A 3 -11.03 20.75 5.50
CA GLY A 3 -11.50 21.26 4.21
C GLY A 3 -12.45 22.48 4.27
N GLU A 4 -12.84 22.94 5.43
CA GLU A 4 -13.76 24.08 5.60
C GLU A 4 -13.21 25.39 4.98
N GLU A 5 -11.90 25.59 5.07
CA GLU A 5 -11.21 26.74 4.44
C GLU A 5 -11.30 26.74 2.90
N PHE A 6 -11.55 25.56 2.30
CA PHE A 6 -11.68 25.40 0.84
C PHE A 6 -13.12 25.17 0.40
N GLY A 7 -14.09 25.38 1.31
CA GLY A 7 -15.51 25.24 1.02
C GLY A 7 -15.96 23.79 0.77
N THR A 8 -15.20 22.79 1.25
CA THR A 8 -15.54 21.36 1.08
C THR A 8 -16.04 20.77 2.40
N VAL A 9 -17.17 20.08 2.36
CA VAL A 9 -17.76 19.35 3.48
C VAL A 9 -17.93 17.89 3.10
N LEU A 10 -17.47 16.98 3.95
CA LEU A 10 -17.69 15.56 3.79
C LEU A 10 -19.05 15.20 4.42
N VAL A 11 -19.98 14.71 3.60
CA VAL A 11 -21.31 14.29 4.03
C VAL A 11 -21.36 12.76 3.99
N ARG A 12 -21.79 12.14 5.10
CA ARG A 12 -22.10 10.70 5.13
C ARG A 12 -23.60 10.53 4.92
N VAL A 13 -23.96 9.69 3.98
CA VAL A 13 -25.35 9.39 3.62
C VAL A 13 -25.51 7.87 3.67
N GLU A 14 -26.61 7.42 4.26
CA GLU A 14 -27.01 6.00 4.25
C GLU A 14 -28.17 5.81 3.27
N ASP A 15 -28.08 4.80 2.39
CA ASP A 15 -29.17 4.47 1.49
C ASP A 15 -30.27 3.66 2.20
N SER A 16 -31.38 3.41 1.52
CA SER A 16 -32.52 2.64 2.03
C SER A 16 -32.17 1.16 2.35
N LYS A 17 -30.99 0.68 1.97
CA LYS A 17 -30.48 -0.67 2.24
C LYS A 17 -29.41 -0.70 3.33
N GLY A 18 -29.17 0.41 4.03
CA GLY A 18 -28.17 0.52 5.10
C GLY A 18 -26.73 0.64 4.60
N ARG A 19 -26.49 0.97 3.34
CA ARG A 19 -25.13 1.17 2.80
C ARG A 19 -24.72 2.62 3.00
N GLU A 20 -23.57 2.82 3.66
CA GLU A 20 -23.00 4.16 3.86
C GLU A 20 -22.26 4.64 2.62
N PHE A 21 -22.53 5.88 2.24
CA PHE A 21 -21.81 6.61 1.20
C PHE A 21 -21.19 7.88 1.79
N GLN A 22 -20.00 8.22 1.31
CA GLN A 22 -19.36 9.48 1.62
C GLN A 22 -19.36 10.35 0.37
N CYS A 23 -19.94 11.54 0.50
CA CYS A 23 -19.99 12.52 -0.57
C CYS A 23 -19.22 13.77 -0.15
N GLU A 24 -18.35 14.26 -1.00
CA GLU A 24 -17.74 15.57 -0.84
C GLU A 24 -18.64 16.61 -1.48
N VAL A 25 -19.13 17.55 -0.67
CA VAL A 25 -19.92 18.70 -1.12
C VAL A 25 -19.01 19.91 -1.10
N THR A 26 -18.74 20.49 -2.27
CA THR A 26 -17.80 21.61 -2.42
C THR A 26 -18.53 22.80 -3.03
N THR A 27 -18.33 23.99 -2.46
CA THR A 27 -18.79 25.25 -3.07
C THR A 27 -18.01 25.51 -4.35
N LEU A 28 -18.70 25.90 -5.42
CA LEU A 28 -18.05 26.31 -6.66
C LEU A 28 -17.11 27.50 -6.41
N ARG A 29 -15.93 27.46 -7.02
CA ARG A 29 -14.92 28.48 -6.80
C ARG A 29 -14.08 28.74 -8.05
N LYS A 30 -13.48 29.92 -8.06
CA LYS A 30 -12.42 30.32 -8.97
C LYS A 30 -11.12 30.46 -8.21
N ASP A 31 -10.06 29.87 -8.71
CA ASP A 31 -8.72 29.97 -8.16
C ASP A 31 -7.99 31.11 -8.89
N GLY A 32 -7.25 31.94 -8.12
CA GLY A 32 -6.45 33.02 -8.70
C GLY A 32 -4.98 32.80 -8.36
N GLY A 33 -4.10 32.77 -9.39
CA GLY A 33 -2.65 32.65 -9.26
C GLY A 33 -2.16 31.45 -8.43
N TYR A 34 -0.91 31.04 -8.64
CA TYR A 34 -0.26 29.95 -7.89
C TYR A 34 1.24 30.26 -7.74
N THR A 35 1.59 31.17 -6.85
CA THR A 35 2.99 31.58 -6.66
C THR A 35 3.83 30.52 -5.96
N ASP A 36 3.23 29.70 -5.10
CA ASP A 36 3.92 28.63 -4.37
C ASP A 36 3.94 27.26 -5.12
N GLY A 37 3.30 27.18 -6.30
CA GLY A 37 3.18 25.95 -7.09
C GLY A 37 2.32 24.85 -6.41
N ARG A 38 1.41 25.25 -5.49
CA ARG A 38 0.55 24.32 -4.74
C ARG A 38 -0.83 24.89 -4.44
N ARG A 39 -0.90 26.07 -3.84
CA ARG A 39 -2.16 26.68 -3.39
C ARG A 39 -2.47 27.91 -4.25
N PRO A 40 -3.74 28.09 -4.61
CA PRO A 40 -4.11 29.35 -5.23
C PRO A 40 -3.85 30.50 -4.26
N ASP A 41 -3.25 31.58 -4.77
CA ASP A 41 -2.98 32.80 -3.97
C ASP A 41 -4.28 33.42 -3.43
N ASN A 42 -5.35 33.29 -4.22
CA ASN A 42 -6.70 33.76 -3.85
C ASN A 42 -7.75 32.74 -4.29
N VAL A 43 -8.73 32.52 -3.44
CA VAL A 43 -9.91 31.70 -3.73
C VAL A 43 -11.14 32.58 -3.67
N THR A 44 -11.90 32.63 -4.74
CA THR A 44 -13.19 33.34 -4.79
C THR A 44 -14.31 32.31 -4.97
N PHE A 45 -15.20 32.23 -4.00
CA PHE A 45 -16.38 31.39 -4.11
C PHE A 45 -17.40 32.04 -5.05
N GLY A 46 -18.04 31.23 -5.89
CA GLY A 46 -18.98 31.70 -6.90
C GLY A 46 -20.06 30.68 -7.22
N ASN A 47 -20.86 30.97 -8.21
CA ASN A 47 -21.97 30.13 -8.68
C ASN A 47 -21.77 29.66 -10.12
N ASP A 48 -20.59 29.95 -10.72
CA ASP A 48 -20.32 29.57 -12.10
C ASP A 48 -19.59 28.22 -12.16
N ILE A 49 -20.32 27.21 -12.65
CA ILE A 49 -19.77 25.88 -12.85
C ILE A 49 -18.65 25.87 -13.89
N ALA A 50 -18.68 26.74 -14.88
CA ALA A 50 -17.67 26.80 -15.91
C ALA A 50 -16.31 27.24 -15.34
N GLU A 51 -16.31 28.23 -14.43
CA GLU A 51 -15.09 28.63 -13.72
C GLU A 51 -14.53 27.51 -12.83
N ASP A 52 -15.39 26.74 -12.16
CA ASP A 52 -14.95 25.60 -11.33
C ASP A 52 -14.38 24.46 -12.18
N LEU A 53 -14.99 24.13 -13.31
CA LEU A 53 -14.49 23.09 -14.21
C LEU A 53 -13.18 23.51 -14.90
N ALA A 54 -13.05 24.79 -15.25
CA ALA A 54 -11.86 25.33 -15.92
C ALA A 54 -10.58 25.27 -15.07
N ARG A 55 -10.67 25.24 -13.73
CA ARG A 55 -9.52 25.14 -12.84
C ARG A 55 -9.09 23.70 -12.53
N ARG A 56 -9.83 22.69 -13.00
CA ARG A 56 -9.53 21.27 -12.74
C ARG A 56 -8.29 20.78 -13.50
N ASP A 57 -7.81 19.61 -13.12
CA ASP A 57 -6.58 19.03 -13.66
C ASP A 57 -6.77 18.51 -15.11
N PHE A 58 -7.67 17.55 -15.29
CA PHE A 58 -7.82 16.84 -16.57
C PHE A 58 -9.23 16.96 -17.11
N THR A 59 -9.37 16.94 -18.44
CA THR A 59 -10.65 17.05 -19.16
C THR A 59 -11.67 16.01 -18.70
N ILE A 60 -11.22 14.76 -18.50
CA ILE A 60 -12.06 13.65 -18.02
C ILE A 60 -12.59 13.86 -16.59
N ASN A 61 -11.96 14.73 -15.80
CA ASN A 61 -12.37 15.11 -14.44
C ASN A 61 -13.08 16.47 -14.38
N ALA A 62 -13.17 17.16 -15.53
CA ALA A 62 -13.74 18.49 -15.63
C ALA A 62 -15.12 18.48 -16.30
N MET A 63 -15.91 17.47 -15.97
CA MET A 63 -17.30 17.32 -16.36
C MET A 63 -18.22 17.38 -15.14
N ALA A 64 -19.45 17.84 -15.32
CA ALA A 64 -20.46 17.85 -14.28
C ALA A 64 -21.82 17.42 -14.84
N ILE A 65 -22.72 16.98 -13.96
CA ILE A 65 -24.09 16.71 -14.29
C ILE A 65 -24.99 17.71 -13.53
N GLU A 66 -25.75 18.50 -14.26
CA GLU A 66 -26.79 19.31 -13.67
C GLU A 66 -28.05 18.44 -13.50
N PRO A 67 -28.47 18.15 -12.25
CA PRO A 67 -29.63 17.31 -12.02
C PRO A 67 -30.89 17.97 -12.51
N MET A 68 -31.73 17.25 -13.25
CA MET A 68 -33.07 17.74 -13.62
C MET A 68 -34.04 17.55 -12.46
N ASN A 69 -35.04 18.44 -12.34
CA ASN A 69 -36.06 18.36 -11.30
C ASN A 69 -36.78 17.00 -11.37
N GLY A 70 -36.77 16.23 -10.28
CA GLY A 70 -37.39 14.91 -10.18
C GLY A 70 -36.45 13.77 -9.83
N LEU A 71 -35.14 14.01 -9.72
CA LEU A 71 -34.12 12.98 -9.46
C LEU A 71 -34.14 12.31 -8.08
N LEU A 72 -34.87 12.86 -7.12
CA LEU A 72 -35.00 12.27 -5.78
C LEU A 72 -36.00 11.11 -5.83
N GLY A 73 -35.51 9.92 -6.13
CA GLY A 73 -36.30 8.68 -6.08
C GLY A 73 -36.38 7.87 -7.37
N GLU A 74 -35.74 8.30 -8.46
CA GLU A 74 -35.70 7.54 -9.71
C GLU A 74 -34.53 6.57 -9.78
N GLU A 75 -34.77 5.37 -10.35
CA GLU A 75 -33.73 4.33 -10.50
C GLU A 75 -32.59 4.70 -11.48
N SER A 76 -32.80 5.71 -12.32
CA SER A 76 -31.82 6.23 -13.28
C SER A 76 -31.73 7.73 -13.19
N PRO A 77 -30.63 8.29 -12.68
CA PRO A 77 -30.42 9.72 -12.62
C PRO A 77 -30.34 10.29 -14.04
N SER A 78 -31.30 11.14 -14.40
CA SER A 78 -31.26 11.95 -15.62
C SER A 78 -30.76 13.34 -15.27
N GLY A 79 -29.88 13.87 -16.11
CA GLY A 79 -29.33 15.21 -15.93
C GLY A 79 -28.71 15.73 -17.22
N LYS A 80 -28.48 17.03 -17.26
CA LYS A 80 -27.76 17.65 -18.36
C LYS A 80 -26.25 17.55 -18.10
N LEU A 81 -25.50 16.86 -18.98
CA LEU A 81 -24.06 16.85 -18.92
C LEU A 81 -23.51 18.24 -19.29
N ILE A 82 -22.60 18.73 -18.45
CA ILE A 82 -21.83 19.94 -18.67
C ILE A 82 -20.38 19.49 -18.93
N ASP A 83 -19.93 19.65 -20.15
CA ASP A 83 -18.58 19.41 -20.64
C ASP A 83 -18.20 20.66 -21.45
N LEU A 84 -17.35 21.53 -20.89
CA LEU A 84 -17.17 22.90 -21.39
C LEU A 84 -16.82 22.97 -22.87
N ASP A 85 -15.91 22.11 -23.31
CA ASP A 85 -15.40 22.11 -24.68
C ASP A 85 -15.82 20.84 -25.45
N GLY A 86 -16.66 19.99 -24.85
CA GLY A 86 -16.97 18.66 -25.38
C GLY A 86 -15.76 17.74 -25.47
N ARG A 87 -14.66 18.08 -24.77
CA ARG A 87 -13.42 17.31 -24.78
C ARG A 87 -13.42 16.19 -23.75
N GLY A 88 -14.04 16.41 -22.59
CA GLY A 88 -14.05 15.42 -21.50
C GLY A 88 -14.62 14.09 -21.95
N VAL A 89 -15.78 14.10 -22.61
CA VAL A 89 -16.41 12.88 -23.15
C VAL A 89 -15.56 12.26 -24.26
N LYS A 90 -15.03 13.07 -25.17
CA LYS A 90 -14.21 12.57 -26.28
C LYS A 90 -12.93 11.92 -25.78
N ASP A 91 -12.23 12.58 -24.87
CA ASP A 91 -10.98 12.09 -24.30
C ASP A 91 -11.24 10.81 -23.48
N LEU A 92 -12.34 10.76 -22.72
CA LEU A 92 -12.77 9.56 -22.00
C LEU A 92 -13.04 8.38 -22.96
N GLN A 93 -13.75 8.62 -24.06
CA GLN A 93 -14.08 7.58 -25.05
C GLN A 93 -12.88 7.11 -25.86
N SER A 94 -11.94 8.01 -26.15
CA SER A 94 -10.71 7.69 -26.92
C SER A 94 -9.58 7.17 -26.04
N GLY A 95 -9.74 7.13 -24.71
CA GLY A 95 -8.66 6.74 -23.78
C GLY A 95 -7.51 7.75 -23.77
N LEU A 96 -7.78 9.04 -23.99
CA LEU A 96 -6.78 10.09 -23.97
C LEU A 96 -6.80 10.84 -22.62
N LEU A 97 -5.62 11.07 -22.04
CA LEU A 97 -5.48 11.92 -20.86
C LEU A 97 -4.90 13.28 -21.25
N ARG A 98 -5.70 14.31 -21.05
CA ARG A 98 -5.42 15.70 -21.42
C ARG A 98 -5.73 16.65 -20.27
N THR A 99 -4.95 17.72 -20.11
CA THR A 99 -5.24 18.79 -19.15
C THR A 99 -6.38 19.69 -19.61
N VAL A 100 -7.03 20.33 -18.65
CA VAL A 100 -7.92 21.46 -18.92
C VAL A 100 -7.05 22.68 -19.21
N GLY A 101 -7.15 23.26 -20.40
CA GLY A 101 -6.27 24.35 -20.84
C GLY A 101 -4.89 23.87 -21.25
N GLN A 102 -3.89 24.75 -21.16
CA GLN A 102 -2.53 24.45 -21.59
C GLN A 102 -1.79 23.58 -20.57
N ALA A 103 -1.16 22.50 -21.02
CA ALA A 103 -0.54 21.51 -20.15
C ALA A 103 0.60 22.11 -19.31
N GLU A 104 1.45 22.94 -19.91
CA GLU A 104 2.56 23.59 -19.24
C GLU A 104 2.09 24.45 -18.07
N GLU A 105 1.06 25.28 -18.26
CA GLU A 105 0.49 26.12 -17.22
C GLU A 105 -0.12 25.27 -16.09
N ARG A 106 -0.86 24.22 -16.43
CA ARG A 106 -1.52 23.35 -15.46
C ARG A 106 -0.53 22.57 -14.59
N ILE A 107 0.56 22.09 -15.16
CA ILE A 107 1.61 21.42 -14.40
C ILE A 107 2.36 22.44 -13.52
N ALA A 108 2.63 23.65 -14.05
CA ALA A 108 3.29 24.70 -13.29
C ALA A 108 2.49 25.21 -12.07
N GLU A 109 1.16 25.14 -12.10
CA GLU A 109 0.31 25.51 -10.96
C GLU A 109 0.43 24.53 -9.77
N ASP A 110 0.53 23.23 -10.00
CA ASP A 110 0.70 22.21 -8.97
C ASP A 110 1.46 20.99 -9.52
N GLY A 111 2.71 20.83 -9.12
CA GLY A 111 3.56 19.71 -9.54
C GLY A 111 2.97 18.33 -9.22
N LEU A 112 2.07 18.21 -8.23
CA LEU A 112 1.39 16.94 -7.95
C LEU A 112 0.55 16.45 -9.14
N ARG A 113 0.10 17.35 -10.00
CA ARG A 113 -0.66 16.99 -11.22
C ARG A 113 0.11 16.04 -12.13
N MET A 114 1.46 16.05 -12.11
CA MET A 114 2.28 15.07 -12.80
C MET A 114 2.03 13.66 -12.26
N VAL A 115 2.16 13.45 -10.95
CA VAL A 115 1.91 12.12 -10.35
C VAL A 115 0.44 11.70 -10.52
N ARG A 116 -0.48 12.64 -10.41
CA ARG A 116 -1.91 12.41 -10.68
C ARG A 116 -2.17 11.98 -12.13
N ALA A 117 -1.41 12.54 -13.11
CA ALA A 117 -1.53 12.14 -14.50
C ALA A 117 -1.24 10.65 -14.67
N PHE A 118 -0.17 10.14 -14.06
CA PHE A 118 0.13 8.70 -14.07
C PHE A 118 -0.99 7.88 -13.41
N ARG A 119 -1.55 8.33 -12.28
CA ARG A 119 -2.68 7.64 -11.65
C ARG A 119 -3.90 7.55 -12.56
N PHE A 120 -4.18 8.59 -13.32
CA PHE A 120 -5.33 8.62 -14.25
C PHE A 120 -5.06 7.91 -15.59
N LEU A 121 -3.88 7.33 -15.81
CA LEU A 121 -3.67 6.42 -16.94
C LEU A 121 -4.48 5.14 -16.79
N ASP A 122 -4.69 4.65 -15.57
CA ASP A 122 -5.42 3.40 -15.34
C ASP A 122 -6.87 3.48 -15.79
N GLN A 123 -7.29 2.52 -16.62
CA GLN A 123 -8.67 2.30 -17.04
C GLN A 123 -9.22 0.94 -16.55
N GLY A 124 -8.54 0.32 -15.58
CA GLY A 124 -8.88 -1.03 -15.14
C GLY A 124 -8.75 -2.04 -16.29
N GLU A 125 -9.79 -2.80 -16.57
CA GLU A 125 -9.80 -3.80 -17.65
C GLU A 125 -9.61 -3.17 -19.04
N GLY A 126 -9.82 -1.86 -19.19
CA GLY A 126 -9.57 -1.11 -20.43
C GLY A 126 -8.08 -0.83 -20.72
N GLY A 127 -7.17 -1.23 -19.83
CA GLY A 127 -5.73 -0.98 -19.96
C GLY A 127 -5.32 0.44 -19.55
N LEU A 128 -4.42 1.06 -20.30
CA LEU A 128 -3.96 2.43 -20.04
C LEU A 128 -4.55 3.43 -21.03
N ARG A 129 -4.75 4.67 -20.53
CA ARG A 129 -4.91 5.85 -21.39
C ARG A 129 -3.56 6.24 -21.99
N GLU A 130 -3.63 6.96 -23.09
CA GLU A 130 -2.46 7.63 -23.67
C GLU A 130 -2.39 9.07 -23.17
N PHE A 131 -1.18 9.56 -22.95
CA PHE A 131 -0.97 10.98 -22.70
C PHE A 131 -1.20 11.78 -23.98
N ASP A 132 -1.93 12.89 -23.86
CA ASP A 132 -1.87 13.93 -24.87
C ASP A 132 -0.42 14.41 -25.05
N PRO A 133 0.08 14.61 -26.29
CA PRO A 133 1.48 14.96 -26.53
C PRO A 133 1.95 16.21 -25.77
N GLU A 134 1.11 17.23 -25.64
CA GLU A 134 1.45 18.43 -24.85
C GLU A 134 1.59 18.11 -23.36
N LEU A 135 0.77 17.22 -22.82
CA LEU A 135 0.87 16.79 -21.42
C LEU A 135 2.15 15.98 -21.17
N SER A 136 2.51 15.06 -22.09
CA SER A 136 3.75 14.28 -21.97
C SER A 136 4.99 15.18 -21.97
N ILE A 137 5.04 16.18 -22.87
CA ILE A 137 6.11 17.17 -22.91
C ILE A 137 6.15 18.01 -21.62
N ALA A 138 5.00 18.50 -21.16
CA ALA A 138 4.90 19.31 -19.95
C ALA A 138 5.36 18.53 -18.70
N ILE A 139 5.03 17.25 -18.59
CA ILE A 139 5.51 16.39 -17.51
C ILE A 139 7.05 16.34 -17.55
N SER A 140 7.63 15.95 -18.68
CA SER A 140 9.09 15.78 -18.81
C SER A 140 9.87 17.08 -18.55
N SER A 141 9.29 18.24 -18.91
CA SER A 141 9.92 19.54 -18.73
C SER A 141 9.84 20.07 -17.27
N ASN A 142 8.90 19.57 -16.46
CA ASN A 142 8.60 20.13 -15.14
C ASN A 142 8.90 19.18 -13.96
N ILE A 143 9.58 18.07 -14.18
CA ILE A 143 9.93 17.09 -13.13
C ILE A 143 10.52 17.76 -11.87
N PRO A 144 11.45 18.73 -11.95
CA PRO A 144 11.99 19.38 -10.75
C PRO A 144 10.96 20.06 -9.85
N MET A 145 9.75 20.34 -10.35
CA MET A 145 8.67 20.89 -9.53
C MET A 145 8.15 19.90 -8.47
N LEU A 146 8.38 18.59 -8.65
CA LEU A 146 8.03 17.59 -7.64
C LEU A 146 8.74 17.83 -6.30
N SER A 147 9.91 18.47 -6.31
CA SER A 147 10.62 18.88 -5.09
C SER A 147 9.83 19.87 -4.22
N LYS A 148 8.93 20.64 -4.81
CA LYS A 148 8.05 21.58 -4.12
C LYS A 148 6.77 20.94 -3.57
N VAL A 149 6.46 19.71 -3.99
CA VAL A 149 5.28 18.98 -3.52
C VAL A 149 5.60 18.26 -2.22
N SER A 150 4.69 18.32 -1.24
CA SER A 150 4.89 17.58 0.01
C SER A 150 4.94 16.07 -0.23
N ARG A 151 5.86 15.39 0.42
CA ARG A 151 6.11 13.96 0.26
C ARG A 151 4.89 13.12 0.60
N GLU A 152 4.09 13.55 1.57
CA GLU A 152 2.82 12.90 1.95
C GLU A 152 1.80 12.93 0.80
N ARG A 153 1.73 14.04 0.04
CA ARG A 153 0.83 14.13 -1.14
C ARG A 153 1.30 13.21 -2.24
N ILE A 154 2.60 13.17 -2.52
CA ILE A 154 3.20 12.25 -3.50
C ILE A 154 2.90 10.81 -3.10
N TRP A 155 3.13 10.47 -1.82
CA TRP A 155 2.88 9.12 -1.32
C TRP A 155 1.41 8.70 -1.45
N ASN A 156 0.48 9.58 -1.14
CA ASN A 156 -0.95 9.31 -1.28
C ASN A 156 -1.37 8.99 -2.74
N GLU A 157 -0.77 9.65 -3.73
CA GLU A 157 -1.02 9.32 -5.14
C GLU A 157 -0.29 8.03 -5.54
N LEU A 158 0.95 7.83 -5.09
CA LEU A 158 1.73 6.63 -5.38
C LEU A 158 1.08 5.36 -4.81
N GLN A 159 0.52 5.41 -3.59
CA GLN A 159 -0.27 4.31 -3.03
C GLN A 159 -1.40 3.88 -3.97
N ARG A 160 -2.12 4.86 -4.54
CA ARG A 160 -3.21 4.58 -5.48
C ARG A 160 -2.70 4.00 -6.79
N ILE A 161 -1.57 4.49 -7.30
CA ILE A 161 -0.89 3.93 -8.47
C ILE A 161 -0.49 2.48 -8.21
N LEU A 162 0.16 2.22 -7.09
CA LEU A 162 0.62 0.88 -6.72
C LEU A 162 -0.53 -0.10 -6.38
N SER A 163 -1.76 0.40 -6.19
CA SER A 163 -2.94 -0.43 -5.91
C SER A 163 -3.83 -0.67 -7.13
N CYS A 164 -3.54 -0.06 -8.28
CA CYS A 164 -4.40 -0.21 -9.45
C CYS A 164 -4.06 -1.44 -10.30
N SER A 165 -4.99 -1.83 -11.18
CA SER A 165 -4.86 -3.07 -11.97
C SER A 165 -3.68 -3.05 -12.95
N ASN A 166 -3.33 -1.86 -13.47
CA ASN A 166 -2.25 -1.69 -14.44
C ASN A 166 -1.00 -1.05 -13.80
N SER A 167 -0.81 -1.25 -12.49
CA SER A 167 0.26 -0.59 -11.71
C SER A 167 1.65 -0.75 -12.30
N MET A 168 2.01 -1.93 -12.81
CA MET A 168 3.34 -2.16 -13.41
C MET A 168 3.55 -1.32 -14.66
N LEU A 169 2.60 -1.28 -15.59
CA LEU A 169 2.71 -0.47 -16.81
C LEU A 169 2.83 1.03 -16.49
N ILE A 170 2.16 1.47 -15.43
CA ILE A 170 2.26 2.86 -14.96
C ILE A 170 3.62 3.12 -14.34
N VAL A 171 4.14 2.21 -13.53
CA VAL A 171 5.50 2.30 -12.95
C VAL A 171 6.55 2.36 -14.05
N GLU A 172 6.46 1.52 -15.10
CA GLU A 172 7.31 1.58 -16.28
C GLU A 172 7.27 2.97 -16.94
N SER A 173 6.08 3.48 -17.19
CA SER A 173 5.90 4.83 -17.74
C SER A 173 6.48 5.93 -16.83
N MET A 174 6.36 5.81 -15.51
CA MET A 174 6.96 6.75 -14.56
C MET A 174 8.50 6.71 -14.59
N VAL A 175 9.09 5.52 -14.77
CA VAL A 175 10.54 5.35 -14.95
C VAL A 175 10.99 6.01 -16.25
N GLU A 176 10.31 5.75 -17.36
CA GLU A 176 10.62 6.34 -18.68
C GLU A 176 10.57 7.88 -18.67
N HIS A 177 9.68 8.47 -17.88
CA HIS A 177 9.57 9.93 -17.73
C HIS A 177 10.51 10.52 -16.66
N GLY A 178 11.29 9.70 -15.93
CA GLY A 178 12.23 10.17 -14.91
C GLY A 178 11.58 10.63 -13.61
N ILE A 179 10.35 10.20 -13.31
CA ILE A 179 9.62 10.60 -12.10
C ILE A 179 10.30 10.05 -10.85
N PHE A 180 10.79 8.81 -10.92
CA PHE A 180 11.38 8.15 -9.75
C PHE A 180 12.73 8.74 -9.33
N GLU A 181 13.51 9.31 -10.25
CA GLU A 181 14.75 10.00 -9.93
C GLU A 181 14.53 11.19 -9.00
N GLU A 182 13.35 11.83 -9.08
CA GLU A 182 13.00 12.97 -8.22
C GLU A 182 12.31 12.53 -6.92
N ILE A 183 11.43 11.51 -6.96
CA ILE A 183 10.66 11.10 -5.77
C ILE A 183 11.39 10.10 -4.89
N LEU A 184 12.24 9.23 -5.47
CA LEU A 184 13.05 8.21 -4.80
C LEU A 184 14.51 8.29 -5.24
N PRO A 185 15.20 9.43 -5.04
CA PRO A 185 16.57 9.60 -5.53
C PRO A 185 17.52 8.55 -4.95
N GLY A 186 18.28 7.92 -5.85
CA GLY A 186 19.25 6.89 -5.48
C GLY A 186 18.64 5.56 -5.06
N ILE A 187 17.37 5.31 -5.41
CA ILE A 187 16.72 3.99 -5.33
C ILE A 187 16.61 3.44 -6.75
N SER A 188 17.09 2.22 -6.97
CA SER A 188 16.89 1.50 -8.24
C SER A 188 15.47 0.95 -8.29
N ILE A 189 14.75 1.28 -9.36
CA ILE A 189 13.37 0.81 -9.58
C ILE A 189 13.38 -0.39 -10.51
N ASN A 190 12.90 -1.53 -10.01
CA ASN A 190 12.76 -2.75 -10.79
C ASN A 190 11.36 -2.83 -11.41
N THR A 191 11.30 -2.94 -12.73
CA THR A 191 10.06 -3.06 -13.49
C THR A 191 9.78 -4.48 -13.99
N ASN A 192 10.64 -5.45 -13.65
CA ASN A 192 10.46 -6.85 -14.04
C ASN A 192 9.89 -7.68 -12.90
N THR A 193 8.63 -7.44 -12.54
CA THR A 193 7.96 -8.15 -11.44
C THR A 193 6.45 -8.21 -11.67
N SER A 194 5.79 -9.20 -11.05
CA SER A 194 4.33 -9.26 -10.98
C SER A 194 3.83 -8.44 -9.80
N MET A 195 2.85 -7.57 -10.02
CA MET A 195 2.24 -6.78 -8.95
C MET A 195 1.14 -7.55 -8.21
N SER A 196 0.98 -7.24 -6.93
CA SER A 196 -0.14 -7.66 -6.09
C SER A 196 -1.20 -6.54 -6.00
N ASN A 197 -2.26 -6.77 -5.20
CA ASN A 197 -3.23 -5.71 -4.87
C ASN A 197 -2.80 -4.84 -3.67
N ASP A 198 -1.68 -5.18 -3.01
CA ASP A 198 -1.18 -4.46 -1.84
C ASP A 198 -0.04 -3.50 -2.26
N TYR A 199 -0.27 -2.21 -2.05
CA TYR A 199 0.69 -1.17 -2.45
C TYR A 199 2.04 -1.25 -1.72
N ILE A 200 2.08 -1.78 -0.48
CA ILE A 200 3.34 -1.96 0.26
C ILE A 200 4.14 -3.11 -0.32
N VAL A 201 3.48 -4.21 -0.70
CA VAL A 201 4.11 -5.32 -1.41
C VAL A 201 4.69 -4.81 -2.73
N ASN A 202 3.91 -4.04 -3.48
CA ASN A 202 4.36 -3.48 -4.76
C ASN A 202 5.51 -2.48 -4.60
N LEU A 203 5.50 -1.65 -3.54
CA LEU A 203 6.65 -0.80 -3.20
C LEU A 203 7.90 -1.64 -2.91
N ALA A 204 7.77 -2.71 -2.12
CA ALA A 204 8.89 -3.62 -1.83
C ALA A 204 9.42 -4.30 -3.10
N LEU A 205 8.54 -4.71 -4.01
CA LEU A 205 8.90 -5.36 -5.27
C LEU A 205 9.65 -4.42 -6.21
N ILE A 206 9.20 -3.20 -6.40
CA ILE A 206 9.89 -2.24 -7.27
C ILE A 206 11.23 -1.76 -6.69
N CYS A 207 11.41 -1.81 -5.36
CA CYS A 207 12.64 -1.43 -4.68
C CYS A 207 13.53 -2.64 -4.30
N ARG A 208 13.22 -3.84 -4.79
CA ARG A 208 13.88 -5.09 -4.34
C ARG A 208 15.38 -5.16 -4.61
N ASP A 209 15.89 -4.42 -5.59
CA ASP A 209 17.30 -4.42 -5.96
C ASP A 209 18.15 -3.50 -5.05
N GLU A 210 17.54 -2.81 -4.09
CA GLU A 210 18.28 -2.07 -3.08
C GLU A 210 19.10 -3.03 -2.21
N VAL A 211 20.41 -2.82 -2.16
CA VAL A 211 21.34 -3.77 -1.52
C VAL A 211 21.46 -3.63 0.00
N SER A 212 20.96 -2.53 0.56
CA SER A 212 20.94 -2.31 2.01
C SER A 212 20.00 -3.30 2.72
N GLY A 213 20.21 -3.54 4.00
CA GLY A 213 19.31 -4.35 4.82
C GLY A 213 17.92 -3.75 4.93
N GLY A 214 16.92 -4.56 5.30
CA GLY A 214 15.52 -4.15 5.32
C GLY A 214 15.24 -2.90 6.14
N ALA A 215 15.85 -2.77 7.32
CA ALA A 215 15.69 -1.59 8.17
C ALA A 215 16.28 -0.32 7.50
N GLU A 216 17.49 -0.41 6.94
CA GLU A 216 18.15 0.73 6.29
C GLU A 216 17.40 1.17 5.02
N MET A 217 16.99 0.22 4.19
CA MET A 217 16.18 0.48 3.00
C MET A 217 14.84 1.12 3.39
N SER A 218 14.17 0.56 4.37
CA SER A 218 12.90 1.07 4.87
C SER A 218 13.03 2.49 5.42
N ASP A 219 14.06 2.79 6.22
CA ASP A 219 14.32 4.13 6.77
C ASP A 219 14.60 5.14 5.65
N LYS A 220 15.37 4.76 4.63
CA LYS A 220 15.65 5.59 3.46
C LYS A 220 14.36 5.94 2.71
N ILE A 221 13.56 4.93 2.35
CA ILE A 221 12.29 5.15 1.63
C ILE A 221 11.27 5.89 2.52
N ALA A 222 11.18 5.55 3.81
CA ALA A 222 10.29 6.24 4.75
C ALA A 222 10.62 7.74 4.88
N SER A 223 11.90 8.10 4.85
CA SER A 223 12.31 9.51 4.87
C SER A 223 11.91 10.25 3.59
N LEU A 224 12.00 9.59 2.42
CA LEU A 224 11.67 10.14 1.11
C LEU A 224 10.17 10.28 0.87
N LEU A 225 9.35 9.33 1.33
CA LEU A 225 7.91 9.27 1.07
C LEU A 225 7.04 9.59 2.29
N ARG A 226 7.64 9.74 3.48
CA ARG A 226 6.93 9.94 4.75
C ARG A 226 5.99 8.78 5.11
N LEU A 227 6.51 7.55 5.00
CA LEU A 227 5.75 6.36 5.38
C LEU A 227 5.35 6.39 6.86
N SER A 228 4.20 5.81 7.18
CA SER A 228 3.82 5.53 8.56
C SER A 228 4.72 4.44 9.16
N ARG A 229 4.77 4.34 10.49
CA ARG A 229 5.54 3.29 11.18
C ARG A 229 5.12 1.88 10.77
N LYS A 230 3.82 1.68 10.53
CA LYS A 230 3.28 0.39 10.10
C LYS A 230 3.77 0.03 8.68
N GLU A 231 3.73 0.98 7.77
CA GLU A 231 4.21 0.80 6.39
C GLU A 231 5.72 0.56 6.35
N SER A 232 6.49 1.34 7.12
CA SER A 232 7.95 1.18 7.23
C SER A 232 8.32 -0.19 7.78
N SER A 233 7.64 -0.66 8.84
CA SER A 233 7.87 -2.00 9.40
C SER A 233 7.52 -3.11 8.41
N ALA A 234 6.41 -2.99 7.68
CA ALA A 234 6.04 -3.97 6.67
C ALA A 234 7.05 -4.00 5.51
N LEU A 235 7.47 -2.83 5.03
CA LEU A 235 8.48 -2.71 3.97
C LEU A 235 9.81 -3.36 4.38
N SER A 236 10.30 -3.10 5.61
CA SER A 236 11.51 -3.71 6.17
C SER A 236 11.40 -5.24 6.18
N SER A 237 10.30 -5.76 6.75
CA SER A 237 10.09 -7.22 6.84
C SER A 237 10.02 -7.89 5.47
N LEU A 238 9.33 -7.26 4.51
CA LEU A 238 9.24 -7.80 3.14
C LEU A 238 10.60 -7.81 2.46
N HIS A 239 11.37 -6.71 2.58
CA HIS A 239 12.68 -6.65 1.97
C HIS A 239 13.67 -7.70 2.55
N GLU A 240 13.58 -7.99 3.86
CA GLU A 240 14.35 -9.06 4.48
C GLU A 240 13.96 -10.45 3.95
N CYS A 241 12.70 -10.63 3.54
CA CYS A 241 12.25 -11.88 2.94
C CYS A 241 12.83 -12.16 1.54
N ARG A 242 13.43 -11.20 0.86
CA ARG A 242 13.91 -11.35 -0.53
C ARG A 242 14.95 -12.49 -0.73
N GLU A 243 15.70 -12.79 0.31
CA GLU A 243 16.76 -13.81 0.28
C GLU A 243 16.36 -15.10 1.00
N ILE A 244 15.12 -15.19 1.46
CA ILE A 244 14.63 -16.37 2.17
C ILE A 244 14.28 -17.44 1.15
N ASP A 245 14.88 -18.60 1.31
CA ASP A 245 14.44 -19.82 0.65
C ASP A 245 13.27 -20.41 1.46
N LEU A 246 12.12 -20.53 0.83
CA LEU A 246 10.90 -21.02 1.50
C LEU A 246 11.05 -22.49 1.83
N ASP A 247 11.26 -22.80 3.10
CA ASP A 247 11.26 -24.15 3.61
C ASP A 247 9.80 -24.68 3.69
N PRO A 248 9.37 -25.62 2.83
CA PRO A 248 8.03 -26.18 2.86
C PRO A 248 7.84 -27.27 3.91
N SER A 249 8.77 -27.43 4.88
CA SER A 249 8.56 -28.36 5.99
C SER A 249 7.32 -27.97 6.80
N VAL A 250 6.66 -28.97 7.39
CA VAL A 250 5.46 -28.73 8.21
C VAL A 250 5.79 -27.85 9.41
N GLU A 251 6.96 -27.99 9.97
CA GLU A 251 7.51 -27.22 11.08
C GLU A 251 7.66 -25.74 10.70
N SER A 252 8.24 -25.44 9.55
CA SER A 252 8.39 -24.09 9.03
C SER A 252 7.04 -23.43 8.78
N VAL A 253 6.12 -24.14 8.11
CA VAL A 253 4.77 -23.66 7.83
C VAL A 253 3.97 -23.37 9.10
N ARG A 254 4.12 -24.20 10.15
CA ARG A 254 3.48 -23.98 11.45
C ARG A 254 4.07 -22.76 12.17
N ARG A 255 5.42 -22.59 12.14
CA ARG A 255 6.05 -21.37 12.65
C ARG A 255 5.54 -20.11 11.93
N PHE A 256 5.48 -20.14 10.60
CA PHE A 256 4.91 -19.06 9.80
C PHE A 256 3.48 -18.72 10.24
N SER A 257 2.64 -19.76 10.39
CA SER A 257 1.24 -19.59 10.80
C SER A 257 1.10 -19.00 12.20
N ALA A 258 1.97 -19.39 13.14
CA ALA A 258 1.91 -18.96 14.54
C ALA A 258 2.48 -17.56 14.78
N THR A 259 3.50 -17.16 13.99
CA THR A 259 4.22 -15.89 14.23
C THR A 259 3.70 -14.71 13.43
N MET A 260 3.01 -14.96 12.32
CA MET A 260 2.54 -13.92 11.40
C MET A 260 1.05 -13.65 11.54
N SER A 261 0.66 -12.39 11.58
CA SER A 261 -0.74 -11.98 11.40
C SER A 261 -1.24 -12.30 9.99
N ASP A 262 -2.55 -12.37 9.78
CA ASP A 262 -3.11 -12.70 8.47
C ASP A 262 -2.71 -11.68 7.39
N THR A 263 -2.60 -10.40 7.75
CA THR A 263 -2.09 -9.36 6.83
C THR A 263 -0.64 -9.64 6.44
N GLN A 264 0.24 -9.94 7.40
CA GLN A 264 1.66 -10.25 7.12
C GLN A 264 1.80 -11.52 6.27
N LYS A 265 1.02 -12.57 6.57
CA LYS A 265 0.98 -13.80 5.75
C LYS A 265 0.66 -13.48 4.29
N SER A 266 -0.42 -12.73 4.05
CA SER A 266 -0.81 -12.34 2.69
C SER A 266 0.29 -11.53 2.01
N GLN A 267 0.84 -10.53 2.69
CA GLN A 267 1.89 -9.67 2.15
C GLN A 267 3.16 -10.45 1.79
N ILE A 268 3.62 -11.35 2.66
CA ILE A 268 4.81 -12.16 2.40
C ILE A 268 4.58 -13.12 1.23
N LEU A 269 3.42 -13.80 1.20
CA LEU A 269 3.09 -14.72 0.10
C LEU A 269 3.01 -13.97 -1.25
N ASP A 270 2.39 -12.80 -1.27
CA ASP A 270 2.30 -11.98 -2.48
C ASP A 270 3.68 -11.46 -2.92
N TYR A 271 4.52 -11.06 -1.97
CA TYR A 271 5.89 -10.63 -2.25
C TYR A 271 6.74 -11.76 -2.84
N MET A 272 6.69 -12.95 -2.24
CA MET A 272 7.42 -14.11 -2.74
C MET A 272 6.97 -14.54 -4.15
N ARG A 273 5.65 -14.48 -4.43
CA ARG A 273 5.14 -14.68 -5.80
C ARG A 273 5.67 -13.62 -6.77
N GLY A 274 5.69 -12.36 -6.36
CA GLY A 274 6.25 -11.27 -7.15
C GLY A 274 7.74 -11.43 -7.43
N LEU A 275 8.48 -12.07 -6.53
CA LEU A 275 9.89 -12.46 -6.74
C LEU A 275 10.05 -13.67 -7.66
N GLY A 276 8.96 -14.38 -8.01
CA GLY A 276 8.99 -15.59 -8.83
C GLY A 276 9.34 -16.85 -8.06
N ALA A 277 9.19 -16.87 -6.72
CA ALA A 277 9.42 -18.04 -5.90
C ALA A 277 8.39 -19.15 -6.21
N ASP A 278 8.83 -20.41 -6.16
CA ASP A 278 7.92 -21.55 -6.21
C ASP A 278 7.19 -21.68 -4.87
N MET A 279 5.87 -21.49 -4.89
CA MET A 279 5.01 -21.45 -3.71
C MET A 279 4.14 -22.68 -3.52
N GLU A 280 4.12 -23.61 -4.50
CA GLU A 280 3.10 -24.66 -4.59
C GLU A 280 3.09 -25.56 -3.34
N ASP A 281 4.24 -26.08 -2.96
CA ASP A 281 4.38 -26.96 -1.80
C ASP A 281 4.10 -26.23 -0.48
N PHE A 282 4.63 -25.01 -0.34
CA PHE A 282 4.44 -24.21 0.87
C PHE A 282 2.97 -23.86 1.09
N GLU A 283 2.28 -23.37 0.06
CA GLU A 283 0.87 -23.01 0.14
C GLU A 283 -0.04 -24.22 0.35
N SER A 284 0.28 -25.37 -0.27
CA SER A 284 -0.45 -26.61 -0.04
C SER A 284 -0.42 -27.02 1.41
N LYS A 285 0.77 -27.00 2.03
CA LYS A 285 0.95 -27.33 3.45
C LYS A 285 0.37 -26.27 4.38
N LEU A 286 0.43 -25.00 3.99
CA LEU A 286 -0.20 -23.90 4.75
C LEU A 286 -1.72 -24.08 4.84
N LYS A 287 -2.37 -24.46 3.74
CA LYS A 287 -3.82 -24.78 3.74
C LYS A 287 -4.15 -25.98 4.63
N GLN A 288 -3.31 -27.03 4.62
CA GLN A 288 -3.48 -28.22 5.45
C GLN A 288 -3.28 -27.95 6.95
N ASN A 289 -2.45 -26.95 7.29
CA ASN A 289 -2.12 -26.55 8.66
C ASN A 289 -2.68 -25.17 9.03
N SER A 290 -3.83 -24.80 8.45
CA SER A 290 -4.44 -23.47 8.65
C SER A 290 -4.92 -23.21 10.09
N VAL A 291 -5.22 -24.28 10.85
CA VAL A 291 -5.61 -24.22 12.26
C VAL A 291 -4.64 -25.04 13.09
N LEU A 292 -3.87 -24.37 13.94
CA LEU A 292 -2.95 -25.00 14.87
C LEU A 292 -3.67 -25.36 16.18
N LYS A 293 -3.55 -26.60 16.65
CA LYS A 293 -4.01 -27.06 17.96
C LYS A 293 -3.17 -26.44 19.08
N ALA A 294 -1.89 -26.21 18.79
CA ALA A 294 -0.92 -25.60 19.70
C ALA A 294 -1.33 -24.19 20.19
N GLY A 295 -2.26 -23.52 19.48
CA GLY A 295 -2.63 -22.15 19.80
C GLY A 295 -1.51 -21.13 19.48
N SER A 296 -1.69 -19.90 19.95
CA SER A 296 -0.75 -18.80 19.71
C SER A 296 0.17 -18.47 20.89
N GLY A 297 -0.06 -19.06 22.05
CA GLY A 297 0.71 -18.82 23.26
C GLY A 297 1.32 -20.10 23.86
N PRO A 298 2.35 -19.98 24.73
CA PRO A 298 2.95 -21.12 25.38
C PRO A 298 1.95 -21.79 26.35
N LEU A 299 1.82 -23.11 26.25
CA LEU A 299 0.98 -23.93 27.12
C LEU A 299 1.57 -24.09 28.52
N VAL A 300 2.90 -24.00 28.66
CA VAL A 300 3.59 -24.05 29.95
C VAL A 300 4.18 -22.69 30.29
N ASP A 301 4.08 -22.28 31.53
CA ASP A 301 4.68 -21.04 32.03
C ASP A 301 6.05 -21.29 32.69
N GLY A 302 6.74 -20.17 33.04
CA GLY A 302 8.05 -20.26 33.68
C GLY A 302 8.01 -20.87 35.08
N SER A 303 6.88 -20.79 35.80
CA SER A 303 6.73 -21.33 37.16
C SER A 303 6.70 -22.85 37.12
N LEU A 304 5.89 -23.41 36.22
CA LEU A 304 5.80 -24.86 36.03
C LEU A 304 7.13 -25.46 35.56
N ILE A 305 7.79 -24.78 34.60
CA ILE A 305 9.11 -25.22 34.12
C ILE A 305 10.15 -25.18 35.25
N SER A 306 10.14 -24.14 36.10
CA SER A 306 11.01 -24.03 37.28
C SER A 306 10.75 -25.14 38.30
N GLU A 307 9.49 -25.47 38.55
CA GLU A 307 9.08 -26.55 39.47
C GLU A 307 9.61 -27.92 39.00
N ILE A 308 9.47 -28.21 37.70
CA ILE A 308 9.87 -29.51 37.12
C ILE A 308 11.41 -29.62 37.02
N THR A 309 12.08 -28.54 36.66
CA THR A 309 13.51 -28.56 36.34
C THR A 309 14.42 -28.17 37.49
N GLY A 310 13.90 -27.44 38.48
CA GLY A 310 14.66 -26.83 39.56
C GLY A 310 15.49 -25.61 39.10
N LEU A 311 15.28 -25.11 37.90
CA LEU A 311 15.95 -23.89 37.39
C LEU A 311 15.39 -22.66 38.09
N GLU A 312 16.23 -21.83 38.63
CA GLU A 312 15.86 -20.51 39.15
C GLU A 312 15.57 -19.52 38.01
N GLY A 313 14.85 -18.46 38.34
CA GLY A 313 14.53 -17.38 37.39
C GLY A 313 15.80 -16.78 36.77
N GLY A 314 15.84 -16.67 35.43
CA GLY A 314 16.96 -16.13 34.71
C GLY A 314 16.99 -16.48 33.22
N LYS A 315 18.09 -16.15 32.56
CA LYS A 315 18.26 -16.30 31.11
C LYS A 315 18.02 -17.74 30.61
N ARG A 316 18.51 -18.73 31.35
CA ARG A 316 18.40 -20.13 30.98
C ARG A 316 16.94 -20.62 31.02
N LEU A 317 16.21 -20.31 32.09
CA LEU A 317 14.78 -20.64 32.19
C LEU A 317 13.96 -19.93 31.10
N GLY A 318 14.26 -18.65 30.85
CA GLY A 318 13.58 -17.90 29.79
C GLY A 318 13.80 -18.52 28.41
N ARG A 319 15.04 -18.91 28.07
CA ARG A 319 15.34 -19.59 26.81
C ARG A 319 14.68 -20.96 26.69
N LEU A 320 14.66 -21.75 27.78
CA LEU A 320 13.98 -23.05 27.78
C LEU A 320 12.48 -22.89 27.51
N LYS A 321 11.84 -21.90 28.13
CA LYS A 321 10.42 -21.58 27.87
C LYS A 321 10.18 -21.21 26.40
N HIS A 322 11.04 -20.38 25.82
CA HIS A 322 10.88 -19.95 24.43
C HIS A 322 11.13 -21.11 23.45
N TRP A 323 12.09 -21.98 23.75
CA TRP A 323 12.36 -23.18 22.97
C TRP A 323 11.20 -24.18 23.05
N LEU A 324 10.65 -24.44 24.25
CA LEU A 324 9.49 -25.30 24.41
C LEU A 324 8.28 -24.78 23.64
N HIS A 325 8.03 -23.46 23.64
CA HIS A 325 6.96 -22.86 22.85
C HIS A 325 7.19 -23.06 21.34
N ARG A 326 8.44 -22.96 20.86
CA ARG A 326 8.76 -23.28 19.47
C ARG A 326 8.42 -24.72 19.11
N ILE A 327 8.87 -25.69 19.90
CA ILE A 327 8.63 -27.11 19.64
C ILE A 327 7.15 -27.46 19.79
N GLN A 328 6.43 -26.83 20.75
CA GLN A 328 4.97 -26.94 20.87
C GLN A 328 4.31 -26.60 19.55
N VAL A 329 4.66 -25.48 18.91
CA VAL A 329 4.11 -25.07 17.63
C VAL A 329 4.55 -25.99 16.49
N GLU A 330 5.84 -26.34 16.41
CA GLU A 330 6.38 -27.21 15.35
C GLU A 330 5.74 -28.61 15.36
N ARG A 331 5.48 -29.18 16.54
CA ARG A 331 4.83 -30.49 16.71
C ARG A 331 3.32 -30.41 16.83
N ASP A 332 2.74 -29.20 16.90
CA ASP A 332 1.31 -28.93 17.07
C ASP A 332 0.75 -29.59 18.36
N LEU A 333 1.46 -29.48 19.47
CA LEU A 333 1.07 -30.01 20.77
C LEU A 333 -0.10 -29.22 21.33
N ALA A 334 -1.12 -29.93 21.81
CA ALA A 334 -2.42 -29.34 22.15
C ALA A 334 -2.64 -29.16 23.66
N SER A 335 -1.80 -29.79 24.51
CA SER A 335 -1.97 -29.80 25.96
C SER A 335 -0.66 -29.53 26.73
N GLU A 336 -0.81 -29.12 27.99
CA GLU A 336 0.30 -28.89 28.89
C GLU A 336 1.08 -30.19 29.14
N GLU A 337 0.35 -31.31 29.28
CA GLU A 337 0.93 -32.65 29.52
C GLU A 337 1.88 -33.05 28.40
N GLU A 338 1.50 -32.84 27.12
CA GLU A 338 2.36 -33.14 25.99
C GLU A 338 3.66 -32.31 26.00
N VAL A 339 3.59 -31.04 26.44
CA VAL A 339 4.80 -30.19 26.55
C VAL A 339 5.65 -30.60 27.75
N VAL A 340 5.05 -31.06 28.84
CA VAL A 340 5.78 -31.59 29.99
C VAL A 340 6.49 -32.91 29.64
N GLU A 341 5.85 -33.81 28.90
CA GLU A 341 6.46 -35.03 28.39
C GLU A 341 7.67 -34.68 27.49
N LEU A 342 7.53 -33.74 26.58
CA LEU A 342 8.66 -33.23 25.76
C LEU A 342 9.81 -32.74 26.62
N LEU A 343 9.52 -31.96 27.69
CA LEU A 343 10.54 -31.45 28.61
C LEU A 343 11.28 -32.58 29.33
N ALA A 344 10.58 -33.68 29.67
CA ALA A 344 11.20 -34.85 30.30
C ALA A 344 12.11 -35.63 29.35
N GLU A 345 11.86 -35.61 28.05
CA GLU A 345 12.70 -36.25 27.02
C GLU A 345 13.92 -35.42 26.62
N PHE A 346 13.82 -34.09 26.80
CA PHE A 346 14.86 -33.15 26.36
C PHE A 346 16.00 -33.07 27.36
N ASP A 347 17.25 -33.27 26.90
CA ASP A 347 18.48 -33.17 27.75
C ASP A 347 18.85 -31.68 28.00
N TRP A 348 17.94 -30.94 28.63
CA TRP A 348 18.14 -29.53 28.96
C TRP A 348 19.27 -29.31 29.99
N LYS A 349 19.73 -30.37 30.71
CA LYS A 349 20.79 -30.26 31.70
C LYS A 349 22.18 -30.13 31.06
N ASN A 350 22.42 -30.89 30.00
CA ASN A 350 23.74 -31.00 29.36
C ASN A 350 23.82 -30.24 28.04
N SER A 351 22.69 -29.83 27.42
CA SER A 351 22.70 -29.04 26.20
C SER A 351 23.04 -27.58 26.42
N ASP A 352 23.64 -26.95 25.44
CA ASP A 352 23.95 -25.50 25.47
C ASP A 352 22.67 -24.69 25.29
N PHE A 353 22.32 -23.94 26.33
CA PHE A 353 21.11 -23.11 26.31
C PHE A 353 21.24 -21.90 25.36
N GLU A 354 22.43 -21.54 24.91
CA GLU A 354 22.57 -20.48 23.90
C GLU A 354 22.07 -20.93 22.50
N GLU A 355 22.07 -22.24 22.25
CA GLU A 355 21.52 -22.82 21.01
C GLU A 355 20.01 -22.98 21.02
N TRP A 356 19.34 -22.77 22.14
CA TRP A 356 17.87 -22.90 22.22
C TRP A 356 17.20 -21.70 21.57
N GLN A 357 16.81 -21.88 20.32
CA GLN A 357 16.11 -20.87 19.56
C GLN A 357 14.64 -20.79 19.97
N GLY A 358 14.13 -19.58 20.11
CA GLY A 358 12.71 -19.32 20.33
C GLY A 358 11.88 -19.44 19.06
N LEU A 359 10.57 -19.30 19.22
CA LEU A 359 9.64 -19.29 18.10
C LEU A 359 9.88 -18.05 17.22
N SER A 360 10.24 -18.28 15.99
CA SER A 360 10.41 -17.26 14.94
C SER A 360 10.15 -17.87 13.57
N TRP A 361 9.93 -17.06 12.59
CA TRP A 361 9.94 -17.39 11.17
C TRP A 361 10.70 -16.27 10.44
N PRO A 362 11.57 -16.57 9.51
CA PRO A 362 11.97 -17.89 9.02
C PRO A 362 12.67 -18.75 10.05
#